data_3082403d3a11ac6b124f42263d23319e
#
_entry.id   3082403d3a11ac6b124f42263d23319e
#
_cell.length_a   1.000
_cell.length_b   1.000
_cell.length_c   1.000
_cell.angle_alpha   90.00
_cell.angle_beta   90.00
_cell.angle_gamma   90.00
#
_symmetry.space_group_name_H-M   'P 1'
#
loop_
_entity.id
_entity.type
_entity.pdbx_description
1 polymer ?
#
loop_
_entity_poly.entity_id
_entity_poly.type
_entity_poly.pdbx_seq_one_letter_code
_entity_poly.pdbx_strand_id
1 'polypeptide(L)'
;LIGRDAAVPAWVDAGADMVLGGHIHLPYVVPLPTNSGRRAWAVQAGTAVSHRVRGSIPNSVNVIEHHVEGGRHHCRVQRWDFDGGNRKFATVDSKVLELSR
;
A
#
# COMPACT_ATOMS: atom_id res chain seq x y z
N LEU A 1 -8.69 -11.85 -9.06
CA LEU A 1 -9.61 -12.31 -8.03
C LEU A 1 -11.05 -12.19 -8.50
N ILE A 2 -11.78 -13.28 -8.49
CA ILE A 2 -13.17 -13.31 -8.92
C ILE A 2 -14.01 -12.46 -7.97
N GLY A 3 -14.88 -11.59 -8.53
CA GLY A 3 -15.73 -10.71 -7.72
C GLY A 3 -15.05 -9.43 -7.24
N ARG A 4 -13.79 -9.23 -7.58
CA ARG A 4 -13.02 -8.06 -7.17
C ARG A 4 -13.68 -6.74 -7.58
N ASP A 5 -14.21 -6.68 -8.82
CA ASP A 5 -14.81 -5.45 -9.35
C ASP A 5 -16.06 -5.01 -8.58
N ALA A 6 -16.77 -5.97 -7.99
CA ALA A 6 -17.95 -5.67 -7.16
C ALA A 6 -17.58 -5.53 -5.68
N ALA A 7 -16.63 -6.32 -5.19
CA ALA A 7 -16.27 -6.35 -3.77
C ALA A 7 -15.56 -5.08 -3.31
N VAL A 8 -14.60 -4.58 -4.08
CA VAL A 8 -13.78 -3.43 -3.67
C VAL A 8 -14.61 -2.17 -3.50
N PRO A 9 -15.47 -1.75 -4.45
CA PRO A 9 -16.33 -0.59 -4.21
C PRO A 9 -17.26 -0.75 -3.01
N ALA A 10 -17.76 -1.98 -2.78
CA ALA A 10 -18.60 -2.25 -1.61
C ALA A 10 -17.84 -2.08 -0.30
N TRP A 11 -16.59 -2.51 -0.23
CA TRP A 11 -15.75 -2.34 0.95
C TRP A 11 -15.49 -0.85 1.22
N VAL A 12 -15.19 -0.08 0.17
CA VAL A 12 -14.95 1.36 0.30
C VAL A 12 -16.21 2.07 0.78
N ASP A 13 -17.36 1.76 0.21
CA ASP A 13 -18.64 2.36 0.60
C ASP A 13 -18.99 2.00 2.05
N ALA A 14 -18.58 0.83 2.52
CA ALA A 14 -18.78 0.40 3.91
C ALA A 14 -17.78 1.03 4.89
N GLY A 15 -16.79 1.77 4.41
CA GLY A 15 -15.85 2.51 5.25
C GLY A 15 -14.39 2.11 5.16
N ALA A 16 -14.02 1.21 4.23
CA ALA A 16 -12.61 0.86 4.04
C ALA A 16 -11.83 2.05 3.48
N ASP A 17 -10.69 2.35 4.06
CA ASP A 17 -9.79 3.41 3.61
C ASP A 17 -8.62 2.84 2.80
N MET A 18 -8.26 1.59 3.06
CA MET A 18 -7.10 0.96 2.48
C MET A 18 -7.35 -0.53 2.28
N VAL A 19 -6.92 -1.04 1.14
CA VAL A 19 -6.94 -2.48 0.87
C VAL A 19 -5.48 -2.91 0.69
N LEU A 20 -5.01 -3.77 1.57
CA LEU A 20 -3.64 -4.23 1.58
C LEU A 20 -3.54 -5.56 0.84
N GLY A 21 -2.49 -5.70 0.04
CA GLY A 21 -2.24 -6.93 -0.67
C GLY A 21 -0.76 -7.29 -0.64
N GLY A 22 -0.46 -8.52 -0.99
CA GLY A 22 0.89 -9.04 -1.09
C GLY A 22 0.98 -10.12 -2.15
N HIS A 23 2.05 -10.91 -2.12
CA HIS A 23 2.23 -12.10 -2.95
C HIS A 23 2.78 -11.88 -4.36
N ILE A 24 2.42 -10.80 -5.06
CA ILE A 24 2.78 -10.65 -6.48
C ILE A 24 4.17 -10.04 -6.72
N HIS A 25 4.93 -9.76 -5.71
CA HIS A 25 6.29 -9.23 -5.78
C HIS A 25 6.44 -7.86 -6.46
N LEU A 26 5.34 -7.13 -6.64
CA LEU A 26 5.33 -5.80 -7.26
C LEU A 26 4.69 -4.81 -6.29
N PRO A 27 5.49 -4.07 -5.52
CA PRO A 27 4.93 -3.06 -4.62
C PRO A 27 4.36 -1.87 -5.38
N TYR A 28 3.19 -1.40 -4.97
CA TYR A 28 2.57 -0.20 -5.53
C TYR A 28 1.57 0.42 -4.56
N VAL A 29 1.26 1.69 -4.78
CA VAL A 29 0.20 2.41 -4.08
C VAL A 29 -0.62 3.11 -5.16
N VAL A 30 -1.91 2.78 -5.26
CA VAL A 30 -2.80 3.38 -6.26
C VAL A 30 -4.15 3.70 -5.64
N PRO A 31 -4.83 4.76 -6.14
CA PRO A 31 -6.20 5.03 -5.70
C PRO A 31 -7.15 3.96 -6.22
N LEU A 32 -8.18 3.68 -5.44
CA LEU A 32 -9.23 2.73 -5.82
C LEU A 32 -10.45 3.47 -6.37
N PRO A 33 -11.14 2.89 -7.35
CA PRO A 33 -12.41 3.44 -7.80
C PRO A 33 -13.47 3.29 -6.69
N THR A 34 -14.31 4.31 -6.53
CA THR A 34 -15.37 4.30 -5.53
C THR A 34 -16.67 4.82 -6.16
N ASN A 35 -17.80 4.41 -5.59
CA ASN A 35 -19.11 4.91 -6.01
C ASN A 35 -19.59 6.06 -5.14
N SER A 36 -19.03 6.21 -3.96
CA SER A 36 -19.47 7.18 -2.95
C SER A 36 -18.65 8.47 -2.93
N GLY A 37 -17.60 8.54 -3.72
CA GLY A 37 -16.66 9.67 -3.67
C GLY A 37 -15.67 9.59 -2.50
N ARG A 38 -15.73 8.55 -1.66
CA ARG A 38 -14.75 8.34 -0.60
C ARG A 38 -13.38 8.02 -1.21
N ARG A 39 -12.34 8.48 -0.54
CA ARG A 39 -10.97 8.13 -0.93
C ARG A 39 -10.59 6.81 -0.32
N ALA A 40 -10.06 5.92 -1.15
CA ALA A 40 -9.50 4.67 -0.69
C ALA A 40 -8.31 4.29 -1.56
N TRP A 41 -7.42 3.48 -1.02
CA TRP A 41 -6.13 3.19 -1.64
C TRP A 41 -5.85 1.71 -1.61
N ALA A 42 -5.29 1.20 -2.70
CA ALA A 42 -4.70 -0.14 -2.71
C ALA A 42 -3.21 0.01 -2.43
N VAL A 43 -2.73 -0.69 -1.41
CA VAL A 43 -1.33 -0.70 -1.04
C VAL A 43 -0.83 -2.13 -1.18
N GLN A 44 0.00 -2.36 -2.17
CA GLN A 44 0.54 -3.68 -2.47
C GLN A 44 1.95 -3.77 -1.93
N ALA A 45 2.20 -4.75 -1.07
CA ALA A 45 3.54 -5.02 -0.57
C ALA A 45 4.30 -5.93 -1.54
N GLY A 46 5.61 -5.77 -1.60
CA GLY A 46 6.49 -6.71 -2.27
C GLY A 46 6.78 -7.90 -1.36
N THR A 47 7.75 -8.71 -1.74
CA THR A 47 8.21 -9.84 -0.96
C THR A 47 9.36 -9.41 -0.04
N ALA A 48 9.24 -9.69 1.25
CA ALA A 48 10.26 -9.30 2.22
C ALA A 48 11.42 -10.30 2.32
N VAL A 49 11.14 -11.58 2.10
CA VAL A 49 12.11 -12.66 2.25
C VAL A 49 11.97 -13.66 1.11
N SER A 50 12.64 -13.41 0.01
CA SER A 50 12.63 -14.30 -1.13
C SER A 50 14.04 -14.45 -1.69
N HIS A 51 14.37 -15.66 -2.11
CA HIS A 51 15.60 -15.93 -2.84
C HIS A 51 15.45 -15.57 -4.31
N ARG A 52 14.22 -15.45 -4.79
CA ARG A 52 13.91 -15.06 -6.15
C ARG A 52 13.40 -13.64 -6.14
N VAL A 53 14.10 -12.78 -6.83
CA VAL A 53 13.71 -11.39 -7.02
C VAL A 53 13.20 -11.26 -8.44
N ARG A 54 11.98 -10.73 -8.59
CA ARG A 54 11.35 -10.61 -9.90
C ARG A 54 11.92 -9.43 -10.67
N GLY A 55 12.59 -9.71 -11.77
CA GLY A 55 13.28 -8.69 -12.55
C GLY A 55 14.32 -7.97 -11.69
N SER A 56 14.26 -6.66 -11.64
CA SER A 56 15.18 -5.83 -10.84
C SER A 56 14.54 -5.38 -9.52
N ILE A 57 13.38 -5.93 -9.15
CA ILE A 57 12.68 -5.51 -7.93
C ILE A 57 13.23 -6.28 -6.74
N PRO A 58 13.85 -5.61 -5.77
CA PRO A 58 14.40 -6.27 -4.59
C PRO A 58 13.30 -6.67 -3.59
N ASN A 59 13.67 -7.41 -2.57
CA ASN A 59 12.79 -7.63 -1.44
C ASN A 59 12.43 -6.29 -0.80
N SER A 60 11.20 -6.14 -0.36
CA SER A 60 10.71 -4.88 0.18
C SER A 60 9.69 -5.08 1.28
N VAL A 61 9.53 -4.05 2.11
CA VAL A 61 8.47 -3.98 3.10
C VAL A 61 7.83 -2.61 3.03
N ASN A 62 6.56 -2.52 3.40
CA ASN A 62 5.86 -1.26 3.59
C ASN A 62 5.72 -0.98 5.08
N VAL A 63 5.98 0.27 5.46
CA VAL A 63 5.69 0.77 6.80
C VAL A 63 4.55 1.76 6.67
N ILE A 64 3.46 1.53 7.39
CA ILE A 64 2.27 2.37 7.33
C ILE A 64 2.05 2.99 8.70
N GLU A 65 1.98 4.32 8.74
CA GLU A 65 1.70 5.08 9.94
C GLU A 65 0.40 5.86 9.77
N HIS A 66 -0.49 5.78 10.74
CA HIS A 66 -1.74 6.53 10.76
C HIS A 66 -1.60 7.73 11.68
N HIS A 67 -1.94 8.89 11.17
CA HIS A 67 -1.89 10.16 11.90
C HIS A 67 -3.22 10.87 11.89
N VAL A 68 -3.54 11.53 12.98
CA VAL A 68 -4.74 12.37 13.11
C VAL A 68 -4.31 13.75 13.57
N GLU A 69 -4.62 14.77 12.78
CA GLU A 69 -4.32 16.16 13.10
C GLU A 69 -5.55 17.04 12.79
N GLY A 70 -6.04 17.77 13.79
CA GLY A 70 -7.16 18.68 13.60
C GLY A 70 -8.41 18.00 13.04
N GLY A 71 -8.65 16.75 13.40
CA GLY A 71 -9.77 15.97 12.89
C GLY A 71 -9.55 15.37 11.51
N ARG A 72 -8.39 15.62 10.90
CA ARG A 72 -8.02 15.02 9.61
C ARG A 72 -7.21 13.76 9.84
N HIS A 73 -7.55 12.72 9.07
CA HIS A 73 -6.85 11.45 9.09
C HIS A 73 -6.00 11.30 7.85
N HIS A 74 -4.76 10.88 8.01
CA HIS A 74 -3.90 10.52 6.89
C HIS A 74 -3.01 9.34 7.27
N CYS A 75 -2.54 8.63 6.25
CA CYS A 75 -1.57 7.56 6.42
C CYS A 75 -0.31 7.90 5.64
N ARG A 76 0.83 7.71 6.27
CA ARG A 76 2.09 7.74 5.55
C ARG A 76 2.49 6.32 5.22
N VAL A 77 2.71 6.04 3.94
CA VAL A 77 3.16 4.74 3.46
C VAL A 77 4.58 4.89 2.96
N GLN A 78 5.51 4.20 3.59
CA GLN A 78 6.90 4.17 3.18
C GLN A 78 7.23 2.79 2.62
N ARG A 79 7.91 2.77 1.48
CA ARG A 79 8.47 1.54 0.93
C ARG A 79 9.95 1.47 1.27
N TRP A 80 10.36 0.35 1.84
CA TRP A 80 11.74 0.07 2.19
C TRP A 80 12.20 -1.14 1.39
N ASP A 81 13.18 -0.93 0.52
CA ASP A 81 13.76 -2.00 -0.28
C ASP A 81 15.06 -2.48 0.33
N PHE A 82 15.35 -3.77 0.17
CA PHE A 82 16.61 -4.32 0.63
C PHE A 82 17.75 -3.83 -0.25
N ASP A 83 18.74 -3.22 0.39
CA ASP A 83 19.97 -2.76 -0.25
C ASP A 83 21.04 -3.82 -0.03
N GLY A 84 21.35 -4.58 -1.07
CA GLY A 84 22.34 -5.67 -1.00
C GLY A 84 23.77 -5.19 -0.75
N GLY A 85 24.09 -3.96 -1.14
CA GLY A 85 25.41 -3.38 -0.90
C GLY A 85 25.64 -3.07 0.57
N ASN A 86 24.64 -2.55 1.25
CA ASN A 86 24.70 -2.22 2.67
C ASN A 86 24.10 -3.28 3.59
N ARG A 87 23.50 -4.32 3.01
CA ARG A 87 22.86 -5.44 3.72
C ARG A 87 21.79 -4.97 4.71
N LYS A 88 20.97 -4.02 4.31
CA LYS A 88 19.87 -3.51 5.12
C LYS A 88 18.76 -2.97 4.24
N PHE A 89 17.58 -2.82 4.82
CA PHE A 89 16.48 -2.14 4.15
C PHE A 89 16.69 -0.63 4.23
N ALA A 90 16.34 0.08 3.17
CA ALA A 90 16.40 1.52 3.10
C ALA A 90 15.13 2.07 2.48
N THR A 91 14.69 3.23 2.95
CA THR A 91 13.51 3.89 2.40
C THR A 91 13.78 4.35 0.98
N VAL A 92 12.92 3.95 0.05
CA VAL A 92 13.02 4.35 -1.36
C VAL A 92 11.85 5.18 -1.83
N ASP A 93 10.75 5.19 -1.08
CA ASP A 93 9.56 5.99 -1.41
C ASP A 93 8.77 6.28 -0.14
N SER A 94 8.11 7.43 -0.13
CA SER A 94 7.23 7.82 0.96
C SER A 94 6.06 8.60 0.39
N LYS A 95 4.84 8.20 0.72
CA LYS A 95 3.61 8.85 0.26
C LYS A 95 2.70 9.14 1.43
N VAL A 96 2.05 10.30 1.40
CA VAL A 96 1.02 10.65 2.37
C VAL A 96 -0.34 10.50 1.68
N LEU A 97 -1.19 9.66 2.25
CA LEU A 97 -2.52 9.37 1.73
C LEU A 97 -3.56 10.02 2.62
N GLU A 98 -4.33 10.96 2.06
CA GLU A 98 -5.44 11.57 2.77
C GLU A 98 -6.60 10.60 2.83
N LEU A 99 -7.22 10.47 4.01
CA LEU A 99 -8.36 9.60 4.22
C LEU A 99 -9.65 10.42 4.27
N SER A 100 -10.76 9.80 3.86
CA SER A 100 -12.08 10.44 3.84
C SER A 100 -12.79 10.29 5.20
N ARG A 101 -12.24 10.90 6.26
CA ARG A 101 -12.80 10.83 7.60
C ARG A 101 -12.97 12.19 8.23
#